data_9fa95d404dd6401bccc50eeb9e0d823a
#
_entry.id   9fa95d404dd6401bccc50eeb9e0d823a
#
_cell.length_a   1.000
_cell.length_b   1.000
_cell.length_c   1.000
_cell.angle_alpha   90.00
_cell.angle_beta   90.00
_cell.angle_gamma   90.00
#
_symmetry.space_group_name_H-M   'P 1'
#
loop_
_entity.id
_entity.type
_entity.pdbx_description
1 polymer ?
#
loop_
_entity_poly.entity_id
_entity_poly.type
_entity_poly.pdbx_seq_one_letter_code
_entity_poly.pdbx_strand_id
1 'polypeptide(L)'
;MRKKVTIALLCAWWTLSAGAQVDLEMIGNDYKEVKAWIALMDESFPSEGIPPEYYELTVRENLPGSGPHREITRMYWGELPTEDEGEIYPPHFLRLATEEYNYAAREFYEEYLYDEDGNVMFIYALTPDVSSDMVPVYELRMWYDGKRLLRFTAKRAEGLDYIDLETLRKASFQEEFSGESIPGKFRSETDRLLDRSKGLLGLFKTIDDN
;
A
#
# COMPACT_ATOMS: atom_id res chain seq x y z
N MET A 1 32.02 -31.95 27.24
CA MET A 1 31.94 -30.70 26.39
C MET A 1 30.81 -30.72 25.36
N ARG A 2 29.67 -31.45 25.58
CA ARG A 2 28.58 -31.56 24.55
C ARG A 2 27.28 -30.78 24.87
N LYS A 3 27.18 -30.10 26.01
CA LYS A 3 25.93 -29.42 26.45
C LYS A 3 25.87 -27.93 26.14
N LYS A 4 26.98 -27.28 25.70
CA LYS A 4 27.00 -25.82 25.43
C LYS A 4 26.65 -25.42 24.00
N VAL A 5 26.72 -26.34 23.03
CA VAL A 5 26.45 -26.04 21.60
C VAL A 5 24.94 -25.98 21.29
N THR A 6 24.13 -26.78 22.02
CA THR A 6 22.67 -26.87 21.76
C THR A 6 21.91 -25.61 22.20
N ILE A 7 22.38 -24.90 23.24
CA ILE A 7 21.72 -23.69 23.75
C ILE A 7 21.97 -22.49 22.81
N ALA A 8 23.15 -22.42 22.22
CA ALA A 8 23.47 -21.34 21.27
C ALA A 8 22.67 -21.42 19.94
N LEU A 9 22.37 -22.64 19.46
CA LEU A 9 21.56 -22.85 18.27
C LEU A 9 20.07 -22.54 18.48
N LEU A 10 19.53 -22.81 19.66
CA LEU A 10 18.15 -22.44 20.00
C LEU A 10 17.97 -20.93 20.14
N CYS A 11 18.94 -20.22 20.69
CA CYS A 11 18.88 -18.76 20.79
C CYS A 11 18.98 -18.07 19.41
N ALA A 12 19.74 -18.64 18.46
CA ALA A 12 19.85 -18.07 17.11
C ALA A 12 18.55 -18.21 16.29
N TRP A 13 17.78 -19.26 16.52
CA TRP A 13 16.48 -19.43 15.84
C TRP A 13 15.39 -18.50 16.41
N TRP A 14 15.46 -18.17 17.69
CA TRP A 14 14.49 -17.24 18.31
C TRP A 14 14.76 -15.78 17.93
N THR A 15 15.99 -15.41 17.69
CA THR A 15 16.32 -14.03 17.27
C THR A 15 15.91 -13.73 15.82
N LEU A 16 15.91 -14.72 14.91
CA LEU A 16 15.48 -14.54 13.53
C LEU A 16 13.95 -14.37 13.40
N SER A 17 13.17 -15.05 14.23
CA SER A 17 11.71 -14.87 14.21
C SER A 17 11.24 -13.58 14.92
N ALA A 18 11.99 -13.10 15.92
CA ALA A 18 11.67 -11.85 16.61
C ALA A 18 11.88 -10.63 15.71
N GLY A 19 12.93 -10.65 14.84
CA GLY A 19 13.19 -9.53 13.90
C GLY A 19 12.08 -9.32 12.87
N ALA A 20 11.60 -10.40 12.23
CA ALA A 20 10.53 -10.29 11.22
C ALA A 20 9.19 -9.80 11.82
N GLN A 21 8.90 -10.13 13.06
CA GLN A 21 7.67 -9.69 13.71
C GLN A 21 7.73 -8.20 14.12
N VAL A 22 8.88 -7.72 14.51
CA VAL A 22 9.11 -6.30 14.81
C VAL A 22 8.91 -5.46 13.55
N ASP A 23 9.46 -5.89 12.41
CA ASP A 23 9.32 -5.19 11.14
C ASP A 23 7.85 -5.07 10.69
N LEU A 24 7.05 -6.16 10.81
CA LEU A 24 5.62 -6.15 10.47
C LEU A 24 4.80 -5.22 11.38
N GLU A 25 5.12 -5.19 12.67
CA GLU A 25 4.45 -4.32 13.64
C GLU A 25 4.80 -2.85 13.38
N MET A 26 6.05 -2.56 13.12
CA MET A 26 6.52 -1.22 12.76
C MET A 26 5.80 -0.70 11.51
N ILE A 27 5.79 -1.47 10.42
CA ILE A 27 5.10 -1.08 9.18
C ILE A 27 3.60 -0.89 9.43
N GLY A 28 2.98 -1.76 10.23
CA GLY A 28 1.57 -1.66 10.56
C GLY A 28 1.22 -0.43 11.41
N ASN A 29 2.12 0.01 12.27
CA ASN A 29 1.94 1.22 13.09
C ASN A 29 2.17 2.47 12.24
N ASP A 30 3.19 2.50 11.39
CA ASP A 30 3.44 3.60 10.47
C ASP A 30 2.25 3.79 9.50
N TYR A 31 1.73 2.71 8.93
CA TYR A 31 0.54 2.77 8.08
C TYR A 31 -0.68 3.37 8.82
N LYS A 32 -0.92 2.98 10.08
CA LYS A 32 -2.03 3.54 10.88
C LYS A 32 -1.83 5.02 11.17
N GLU A 33 -0.59 5.41 11.48
CA GLU A 33 -0.23 6.81 11.73
C GLU A 33 -0.49 7.66 10.49
N VAL A 34 -0.03 7.21 9.32
CA VAL A 34 -0.25 7.90 8.04
C VAL A 34 -1.75 8.00 7.72
N LYS A 35 -2.53 6.93 7.94
CA LYS A 35 -3.98 6.98 7.73
C LYS A 35 -4.69 7.93 8.68
N ALA A 36 -4.27 8.00 9.94
CA ALA A 36 -4.80 8.95 10.90
C ALA A 36 -4.44 10.40 10.51
N TRP A 37 -3.22 10.63 10.04
CA TRP A 37 -2.78 11.93 9.54
C TRP A 37 -3.60 12.38 8.31
N ILE A 38 -3.85 11.49 7.35
CA ILE A 38 -4.69 11.78 6.18
C ILE A 38 -6.14 12.10 6.59
N ALA A 39 -6.66 11.44 7.61
CA ALA A 39 -8.01 11.70 8.11
C ALA A 39 -8.21 13.13 8.64
N LEU A 40 -7.13 13.85 9.02
CA LEU A 40 -7.20 15.26 9.40
C LEU A 40 -7.72 16.17 8.29
N MET A 41 -7.60 15.74 7.02
CA MET A 41 -8.14 16.49 5.88
C MET A 41 -9.66 16.60 5.88
N ASP A 42 -10.35 15.64 6.48
CA ASP A 42 -11.81 15.62 6.58
C ASP A 42 -12.31 16.48 7.74
N GLU A 43 -11.41 16.94 8.61
CA GLU A 43 -11.73 17.81 9.74
C GLU A 43 -11.71 19.27 9.31
N SER A 44 -12.83 20.00 9.51
CA SER A 44 -12.91 21.43 9.15
C SER A 44 -11.93 22.30 9.97
N PHE A 45 -11.62 21.86 11.20
CA PHE A 45 -10.64 22.48 12.10
C PHE A 45 -10.01 21.37 12.94
N PRO A 46 -8.92 20.73 12.47
CA PRO A 46 -8.26 19.70 13.22
C PRO A 46 -7.78 20.27 14.56
N SER A 47 -8.14 19.61 15.65
CA SER A 47 -7.80 20.02 17.02
C SER A 47 -6.30 19.84 17.31
N GLU A 48 -5.66 18.90 16.64
CA GLU A 48 -4.24 18.59 16.75
C GLU A 48 -3.68 18.21 15.38
N GLY A 49 -2.52 18.77 15.06
CA GLY A 49 -1.79 18.44 13.84
C GLY A 49 -2.13 19.31 12.61
N ILE A 50 -1.29 19.19 11.62
CA ILE A 50 -1.43 19.83 10.30
C ILE A 50 -1.84 18.74 9.31
N PRO A 51 -2.94 18.94 8.55
CA PRO A 51 -3.32 17.98 7.49
C PRO A 51 -2.18 17.80 6.48
N PRO A 52 -2.09 16.64 5.84
CA PRO A 52 -1.06 16.41 4.83
C PRO A 52 -1.24 17.32 3.61
N GLU A 53 -0.14 17.71 3.04
CA GLU A 53 -0.11 18.20 1.67
C GLU A 53 -0.01 17.03 0.70
N TYR A 54 -0.54 17.19 -0.52
CA TYR A 54 -0.52 16.13 -1.53
C TYR A 54 -0.63 16.69 -2.94
N TYR A 55 -0.10 15.93 -3.90
CA TYR A 55 -0.38 16.14 -5.32
C TYR A 55 -1.55 15.25 -5.75
N GLU A 56 -2.49 15.80 -6.50
CA GLU A 56 -3.59 15.03 -7.11
C GLU A 56 -3.47 15.07 -8.63
N LEU A 57 -3.46 13.88 -9.23
CA LEU A 57 -3.60 13.71 -10.67
C LEU A 57 -4.95 13.06 -10.98
N THR A 58 -5.73 13.68 -11.84
CA THR A 58 -6.99 13.12 -12.33
C THR A 58 -6.92 12.88 -13.83
N VAL A 59 -7.13 11.63 -14.24
CA VAL A 59 -7.26 11.23 -15.64
C VAL A 59 -8.72 10.94 -15.94
N ARG A 60 -9.21 11.42 -17.09
CA ARG A 60 -10.56 11.11 -17.61
C ARG A 60 -10.44 10.86 -19.09
N GLU A 61 -10.82 9.68 -19.51
CA GLU A 61 -10.77 9.27 -20.91
C GLU A 61 -11.93 8.33 -21.24
N ASN A 62 -12.09 8.02 -22.50
CA ASN A 62 -13.06 7.03 -22.96
C ASN A 62 -12.30 5.89 -23.63
N LEU A 63 -12.20 4.77 -22.94
CA LEU A 63 -11.46 3.61 -23.41
C LEU A 63 -12.30 2.83 -24.46
N PRO A 64 -11.72 2.52 -25.63
CA PRO A 64 -12.40 1.72 -26.64
C PRO A 64 -12.86 0.37 -26.07
N GLY A 65 -14.18 0.08 -26.17
CA GLY A 65 -14.77 -1.17 -25.70
C GLY A 65 -15.06 -1.24 -24.19
N SER A 66 -14.49 -0.36 -23.37
CA SER A 66 -14.69 -0.34 -21.91
C SER A 66 -15.51 0.86 -21.43
N GLY A 67 -15.60 1.93 -22.26
CA GLY A 67 -16.38 3.12 -21.94
C GLY A 67 -15.61 4.14 -21.08
N PRO A 68 -16.31 4.97 -20.29
CA PRO A 68 -15.69 5.99 -19.46
C PRO A 68 -14.71 5.42 -18.45
N HIS A 69 -13.52 5.96 -18.42
CA HIS A 69 -12.46 5.66 -17.46
C HIS A 69 -12.13 6.92 -16.67
N ARG A 70 -11.98 6.74 -15.37
CA ARG A 70 -11.52 7.76 -14.43
C ARG A 70 -10.45 7.16 -13.54
N GLU A 71 -9.36 7.87 -13.38
CA GLU A 71 -8.31 7.55 -12.43
C GLU A 71 -8.03 8.79 -11.57
N ILE A 72 -7.92 8.62 -10.26
CA ILE A 72 -7.48 9.65 -9.31
C ILE A 72 -6.31 9.07 -8.55
N THR A 73 -5.16 9.70 -8.72
CA THR A 73 -3.95 9.40 -7.96
C THR A 73 -3.70 10.54 -6.99
N ARG A 74 -3.53 10.23 -5.68
CA ARG A 74 -3.07 11.18 -4.67
C ARG A 74 -1.74 10.73 -4.11
N MET A 75 -0.80 11.64 -4.02
CA MET A 75 0.56 11.42 -3.53
C MET A 75 0.79 12.32 -2.33
N TYR A 76 0.70 11.75 -1.13
CA TYR A 76 0.92 12.43 0.15
C TYR A 76 2.40 12.37 0.48
N TRP A 77 3.00 13.52 0.78
CA TRP A 77 4.42 13.63 1.02
C TRP A 77 4.73 14.13 2.42
N GLY A 78 5.89 13.77 2.93
CA GLY A 78 6.48 14.26 4.16
C GLY A 78 7.80 14.95 3.89
N GLU A 79 8.29 15.67 4.87
CA GLU A 79 9.58 16.34 4.82
C GLU A 79 10.68 15.43 5.35
N LEU A 80 11.80 15.37 4.65
CA LEU A 80 12.99 14.71 5.17
C LEU A 80 13.67 15.59 6.23
N PRO A 81 14.21 15.00 7.31
CA PRO A 81 14.97 15.76 8.28
C PRO A 81 16.20 16.41 7.61
N THR A 82 16.40 17.69 7.85
CA THR A 82 17.57 18.42 7.38
C THR A 82 18.50 18.78 8.54
N GLU A 83 19.82 18.77 8.29
CA GLU A 83 20.82 19.23 9.26
C GLU A 83 20.93 20.77 9.29
N ASP A 84 20.38 21.46 8.29
CA ASP A 84 20.39 22.91 8.19
C ASP A 84 19.12 23.50 8.82
N GLU A 85 19.25 24.02 10.06
CA GLU A 85 18.14 24.68 10.78
C GLU A 85 17.59 25.93 10.04
N GLY A 86 18.28 26.41 9.01
CA GLY A 86 17.88 27.54 8.18
C GLY A 86 17.17 27.16 6.87
N GLU A 87 17.04 25.87 6.56
CA GLU A 87 16.38 25.42 5.35
C GLU A 87 14.86 25.60 5.44
N ILE A 88 14.34 26.48 4.60
CA ILE A 88 12.92 26.83 4.59
C ILE A 88 12.11 25.81 3.79
N TYR A 89 12.77 25.07 2.88
CA TYR A 89 12.17 24.08 2.01
C TYR A 89 12.93 22.76 2.11
N PRO A 90 12.64 21.94 3.15
CA PRO A 90 13.28 20.64 3.28
C PRO A 90 12.92 19.73 2.10
N PRO A 91 13.80 18.81 1.71
CA PRO A 91 13.47 17.83 0.69
C PRO A 91 12.27 16.98 1.08
N HIS A 92 11.44 16.64 0.11
CA HIS A 92 10.26 15.82 0.33
C HIS A 92 10.49 14.35 -0.02
N PHE A 93 9.71 13.48 0.60
CA PHE A 93 9.61 12.08 0.20
C PHE A 93 8.15 11.66 0.07
N LEU A 94 7.87 10.78 -0.88
CA LEU A 94 6.55 10.19 -1.03
C LEU A 94 6.27 9.26 0.15
N ARG A 95 5.31 9.62 1.01
CA ARG A 95 4.96 8.84 2.19
C ARG A 95 3.87 7.81 1.90
N LEU A 96 2.81 8.24 1.21
CA LEU A 96 1.73 7.36 0.77
C LEU A 96 1.22 7.81 -0.60
N ALA A 97 0.99 6.86 -1.50
CA ALA A 97 0.18 7.08 -2.69
C ALA A 97 -1.12 6.29 -2.59
N THR A 98 -2.22 6.88 -3.08
CA THR A 98 -3.50 6.19 -3.25
C THR A 98 -3.97 6.31 -4.69
N GLU A 99 -4.60 5.27 -5.20
CA GLU A 99 -5.21 5.24 -6.51
C GLU A 99 -6.64 4.74 -6.45
N GLU A 100 -7.54 5.46 -7.08
CA GLU A 100 -8.93 5.08 -7.32
C GLU A 100 -9.17 5.11 -8.81
N TYR A 101 -9.51 3.99 -9.40
CA TYR A 101 -9.81 3.96 -10.83
C TYR A 101 -10.88 2.93 -11.17
N ASN A 102 -11.48 3.06 -12.34
CA ASN A 102 -12.41 2.09 -12.87
C ASN A 102 -11.91 1.50 -14.20
N TYR A 103 -12.26 0.24 -14.42
CA TYR A 103 -12.19 -0.39 -15.72
C TYR A 103 -13.55 -1.00 -16.06
N ALA A 104 -14.21 -0.46 -17.07
CA ALA A 104 -15.64 -0.67 -17.32
C ALA A 104 -16.48 -0.33 -16.05
N ALA A 105 -17.33 -1.25 -15.58
CA ALA A 105 -18.14 -1.08 -14.39
C ALA A 105 -17.48 -1.53 -13.08
N ARG A 106 -16.17 -1.79 -13.08
CA ARG A 106 -15.43 -2.30 -11.92
C ARG A 106 -14.52 -1.22 -11.37
N GLU A 107 -14.61 -0.98 -10.07
CA GLU A 107 -13.78 -0.01 -9.38
C GLU A 107 -12.64 -0.72 -8.65
N PHE A 108 -11.48 -0.07 -8.63
CA PHE A 108 -10.23 -0.52 -8.02
C PHE A 108 -9.78 0.52 -7.03
N TYR A 109 -9.14 0.07 -5.97
CA TYR A 109 -8.52 0.94 -4.98
C TYR A 109 -7.18 0.37 -4.55
N GLU A 110 -6.16 1.22 -4.53
CA GLU A 110 -4.80 0.82 -4.18
C GLU A 110 -4.15 1.85 -3.26
N GLU A 111 -3.32 1.37 -2.35
CA GLU A 111 -2.49 2.20 -1.47
C GLU A 111 -1.06 1.67 -1.43
N TYR A 112 -0.09 2.58 -1.42
CA TYR A 112 1.33 2.30 -1.45
C TYR A 112 2.04 3.15 -0.40
N LEU A 113 2.54 2.51 0.67
CA LEU A 113 3.32 3.15 1.73
C LEU A 113 4.80 3.04 1.41
N TYR A 114 5.54 4.13 1.55
CA TYR A 114 6.97 4.20 1.28
C TYR A 114 7.75 4.61 2.52
N ASP A 115 9.02 4.17 2.59
CA ASP A 115 10.01 4.71 3.50
C ASP A 115 10.67 5.99 2.95
N GLU A 116 11.51 6.63 3.76
CA GLU A 116 12.25 7.85 3.39
C GLU A 116 13.23 7.63 2.23
N ASP A 117 13.70 6.40 2.01
CA ASP A 117 14.57 6.02 0.89
C ASP A 117 13.77 5.77 -0.42
N GLY A 118 12.44 5.75 -0.35
CA GLY A 118 11.54 5.49 -1.47
C GLY A 118 11.32 4.00 -1.76
N ASN A 119 11.63 3.11 -0.80
CA ASN A 119 11.23 1.72 -0.93
C ASN A 119 9.78 1.54 -0.51
N VAL A 120 9.01 0.75 -1.25
CA VAL A 120 7.68 0.41 -0.82
C VAL A 120 7.72 -0.56 0.36
N MET A 121 7.07 -0.18 1.47
CA MET A 121 6.97 -0.99 2.68
C MET A 121 5.68 -1.78 2.76
N PHE A 122 4.58 -1.20 2.24
CA PHE A 122 3.28 -1.84 2.31
C PHE A 122 2.45 -1.50 1.07
N ILE A 123 1.74 -2.51 0.56
CA ILE A 123 0.76 -2.35 -0.51
C ILE A 123 -0.57 -2.93 -0.02
N TYR A 124 -1.63 -2.16 -0.20
CA TYR A 124 -3.02 -2.57 -0.03
C TYR A 124 -3.75 -2.44 -1.36
N ALA A 125 -4.51 -3.45 -1.75
CA ALA A 125 -5.31 -3.37 -2.97
C ALA A 125 -6.67 -4.04 -2.78
N LEU A 126 -7.72 -3.37 -3.29
CA LEU A 126 -9.02 -3.95 -3.56
C LEU A 126 -9.13 -4.16 -5.07
N THR A 127 -9.08 -5.40 -5.50
CA THR A 127 -9.03 -5.76 -6.91
C THR A 127 -10.12 -6.77 -7.27
N PRO A 128 -11.05 -6.42 -8.20
CA PRO A 128 -11.96 -7.39 -8.79
C PRO A 128 -11.23 -8.44 -9.61
N ASP A 129 -11.61 -9.71 -9.51
CA ASP A 129 -11.13 -10.74 -10.41
C ASP A 129 -11.75 -10.53 -11.80
N VAL A 130 -10.94 -10.06 -12.73
CA VAL A 130 -11.38 -9.77 -14.10
C VAL A 130 -11.56 -11.03 -14.96
N SER A 131 -11.16 -12.20 -14.47
CA SER A 131 -11.25 -13.47 -15.20
C SER A 131 -12.61 -14.15 -15.08
N SER A 132 -13.50 -13.64 -14.22
CA SER A 132 -14.81 -14.25 -13.91
C SER A 132 -15.97 -13.30 -14.18
N ASP A 133 -17.07 -13.82 -14.75
CA ASP A 133 -18.31 -13.08 -14.91
C ASP A 133 -19.05 -12.86 -13.57
N MET A 134 -18.84 -13.76 -12.62
CA MET A 134 -19.25 -13.63 -11.21
C MET A 134 -18.05 -13.18 -10.39
N VAL A 135 -17.99 -11.91 -10.10
CA VAL A 135 -16.78 -11.20 -9.70
C VAL A 135 -16.46 -11.40 -8.22
N PRO A 136 -15.59 -12.34 -7.85
CA PRO A 136 -14.95 -12.23 -6.54
C PRO A 136 -14.05 -11.00 -6.52
N VAL A 137 -14.06 -10.31 -5.39
CA VAL A 137 -13.11 -9.23 -5.14
C VAL A 137 -12.09 -9.71 -4.14
N TYR A 138 -10.85 -9.37 -4.37
CA TYR A 138 -9.77 -9.65 -3.46
C TYR A 138 -9.34 -8.39 -2.71
N GLU A 139 -9.13 -8.54 -1.40
CA GLU A 139 -8.33 -7.64 -0.59
C GLU A 139 -6.92 -8.25 -0.50
N LEU A 140 -5.96 -7.60 -1.12
CA LEU A 140 -4.56 -8.01 -1.11
C LEU A 140 -3.76 -7.09 -0.18
N ARG A 141 -2.87 -7.68 0.62
CA ARG A 141 -1.92 -6.92 1.44
C ARG A 141 -0.54 -7.55 1.34
N MET A 142 0.46 -6.72 1.14
CA MET A 142 1.85 -7.10 1.01
C MET A 142 2.72 -6.22 1.89
N TRP A 143 3.61 -6.85 2.67
CA TRP A 143 4.57 -6.16 3.52
C TRP A 143 5.98 -6.48 3.04
N TYR A 144 6.81 -5.45 2.94
CA TYR A 144 8.16 -5.54 2.42
C TYR A 144 9.18 -4.95 3.38
N ASP A 145 10.38 -5.50 3.37
CA ASP A 145 11.60 -4.94 3.92
C ASP A 145 12.58 -4.76 2.74
N GLY A 146 12.66 -3.54 2.22
CA GLY A 146 13.31 -3.26 0.95
C GLY A 146 12.72 -4.09 -0.20
N LYS A 147 13.47 -5.09 -0.67
CA LYS A 147 13.01 -5.99 -1.76
C LYS A 147 12.47 -7.33 -1.25
N ARG A 148 12.55 -7.58 0.05
CA ARG A 148 12.15 -8.84 0.66
C ARG A 148 10.68 -8.78 1.06
N LEU A 149 9.88 -9.69 0.52
CA LEU A 149 8.51 -9.90 0.99
C LEU A 149 8.57 -10.49 2.41
N LEU A 150 7.96 -9.81 3.37
CA LEU A 150 7.80 -10.29 4.74
C LEU A 150 6.50 -11.10 4.90
N ARG A 151 5.43 -10.61 4.28
CA ARG A 151 4.11 -11.24 4.36
C ARG A 151 3.26 -10.87 3.16
N PHE A 152 2.44 -11.82 2.73
CA PHE A 152 1.34 -11.63 1.78
C PHE A 152 0.06 -12.17 2.40
N THR A 153 -1.05 -11.43 2.26
CA THR A 153 -2.38 -11.93 2.59
C THR A 153 -3.33 -11.65 1.45
N ALA A 154 -4.21 -12.59 1.19
CA ALA A 154 -5.32 -12.44 0.27
C ALA A 154 -6.61 -12.82 0.99
N LYS A 155 -7.60 -11.93 0.96
CA LYS A 155 -8.94 -12.20 1.42
C LYS A 155 -9.90 -12.03 0.24
N ARG A 156 -10.99 -12.78 0.26
CA ARG A 156 -11.97 -12.83 -0.82
C ARG A 156 -13.36 -12.49 -0.32
N ALA A 157 -14.10 -11.69 -1.09
CA ALA A 157 -15.53 -11.48 -0.95
C ALA A 157 -16.25 -11.97 -2.21
N GLU A 158 -17.44 -12.58 -2.03
CA GLU A 158 -18.28 -13.10 -3.10
C GLU A 158 -19.65 -12.41 -3.11
N GLY A 159 -20.36 -12.53 -4.22
CA GLY A 159 -21.76 -12.14 -4.33
C GLY A 159 -22.00 -10.64 -4.51
N LEU A 160 -21.02 -9.92 -5.02
CA LEU A 160 -21.14 -8.50 -5.32
C LEU A 160 -21.52 -8.33 -6.80
N ASP A 161 -22.78 -7.99 -7.06
CA ASP A 161 -23.31 -7.80 -8.43
C ASP A 161 -22.79 -6.51 -9.07
N TYR A 162 -22.54 -5.48 -8.27
CA TYR A 162 -21.96 -4.21 -8.68
C TYR A 162 -20.91 -3.77 -7.65
N ILE A 163 -19.76 -3.32 -8.14
CA ILE A 163 -18.61 -3.05 -7.29
C ILE A 163 -18.27 -1.57 -7.38
N ASP A 164 -18.91 -0.79 -6.52
CA ASP A 164 -18.41 0.53 -6.13
C ASP A 164 -17.51 0.43 -4.88
N LEU A 165 -16.65 1.43 -4.68
CA LEU A 165 -15.69 1.42 -3.56
C LEU A 165 -16.38 1.45 -2.19
N GLU A 166 -17.56 2.05 -2.07
CA GLU A 166 -18.30 2.09 -0.80
C GLU A 166 -18.79 0.70 -0.42
N THR A 167 -19.32 -0.03 -1.38
CA THR A 167 -19.74 -1.44 -1.21
C THR A 167 -18.54 -2.32 -0.89
N LEU A 168 -17.41 -2.14 -1.58
CA LEU A 168 -16.18 -2.89 -1.33
C LEU A 168 -15.64 -2.68 0.08
N ARG A 169 -15.62 -1.44 0.56
CA ARG A 169 -15.15 -1.10 1.92
C ARG A 169 -16.01 -1.72 3.02
N LYS A 170 -17.27 -2.02 2.73
CA LYS A 170 -18.23 -2.65 3.66
C LYS A 170 -18.34 -4.17 3.50
N ALA A 171 -17.72 -4.75 2.49
CA ALA A 171 -17.81 -6.16 2.19
C ALA A 171 -17.16 -7.02 3.28
N SER A 172 -17.73 -8.20 3.52
CA SER A 172 -17.15 -9.18 4.43
C SER A 172 -16.14 -10.05 3.69
N PHE A 173 -14.87 -9.78 3.89
CA PHE A 173 -13.77 -10.53 3.31
C PHE A 173 -13.38 -11.73 4.18
N GLN A 174 -13.27 -12.90 3.58
CA GLN A 174 -12.79 -14.12 4.23
C GLN A 174 -11.34 -14.39 3.81
N GLU A 175 -10.51 -14.76 4.78
CA GLU A 175 -9.11 -15.10 4.51
C GLU A 175 -9.03 -16.33 3.59
N GLU A 176 -8.33 -16.20 2.48
CA GLU A 176 -8.06 -17.27 1.54
C GLU A 176 -6.59 -17.73 1.65
N PHE A 177 -5.70 -16.79 1.93
CA PHE A 177 -4.27 -17.08 2.07
C PHE A 177 -3.59 -16.08 3.01
N SER A 178 -2.63 -16.58 3.80
CA SER A 178 -1.70 -15.76 4.60
C SER A 178 -0.36 -16.49 4.71
N GLY A 179 0.75 -15.85 4.31
CA GLY A 179 2.08 -16.46 4.35
C GLY A 179 3.19 -15.53 3.87
N GLU A 180 4.41 -16.06 3.80
CA GLU A 180 5.64 -15.35 3.40
C GLU A 180 5.96 -15.51 1.89
N SER A 181 5.02 -16.02 1.11
CA SER A 181 5.19 -16.21 -0.33
C SER A 181 3.90 -15.85 -1.07
N ILE A 182 4.03 -15.47 -2.33
CA ILE A 182 2.89 -15.12 -3.19
C ILE A 182 2.45 -16.37 -3.96
N PRO A 183 1.20 -16.85 -3.76
CA PRO A 183 0.66 -17.95 -4.57
C PRO A 183 0.62 -17.60 -6.06
N GLY A 184 0.83 -18.62 -6.92
CA GLY A 184 0.96 -18.42 -8.36
C GLY A 184 -0.20 -17.65 -9.00
N LYS A 185 -1.43 -17.83 -8.53
CA LYS A 185 -2.62 -17.13 -9.04
C LYS A 185 -2.62 -15.62 -8.80
N PHE A 186 -1.88 -15.13 -7.81
CA PHE A 186 -1.76 -13.70 -7.51
C PHE A 186 -0.51 -13.05 -8.09
N ARG A 187 0.42 -13.84 -8.69
CA ARG A 187 1.73 -13.33 -9.10
C ARG A 187 1.62 -12.20 -10.12
N SER A 188 0.82 -12.35 -11.16
CA SER A 188 0.65 -11.32 -12.18
C SER A 188 0.13 -10.00 -11.58
N GLU A 189 -0.83 -10.08 -10.66
CA GLU A 189 -1.40 -8.90 -10.02
C GLU A 189 -0.40 -8.25 -9.05
N THR A 190 0.32 -9.03 -8.28
CA THR A 190 1.34 -8.50 -7.36
C THR A 190 2.53 -7.88 -8.09
N ASP A 191 2.96 -8.46 -9.22
CA ASP A 191 3.99 -7.88 -10.07
C ASP A 191 3.52 -6.53 -10.66
N ARG A 192 2.27 -6.44 -11.11
CA ARG A 192 1.66 -5.18 -11.58
C ARG A 192 1.66 -4.11 -10.48
N LEU A 193 1.24 -4.47 -9.26
CA LEU A 193 1.22 -3.54 -8.12
C LEU A 193 2.62 -3.05 -7.75
N LEU A 194 3.63 -3.94 -7.76
CA LEU A 194 5.02 -3.56 -7.54
C LEU A 194 5.58 -2.64 -8.62
N ASP A 195 5.24 -2.89 -9.88
CA ASP A 195 5.68 -2.01 -10.97
C ASP A 195 4.96 -0.67 -10.91
N ARG A 196 3.67 -0.65 -10.52
CA ARG A 196 2.92 0.59 -10.30
C ARG A 196 3.53 1.42 -9.19
N SER A 197 3.92 0.81 -8.07
CA SER A 197 4.57 1.54 -6.95
C SER A 197 5.84 2.29 -7.39
N LYS A 198 6.66 1.68 -8.27
CA LYS A 198 7.85 2.33 -8.85
C LYS A 198 7.47 3.48 -9.78
N GLY A 199 6.41 3.29 -10.57
CA GLY A 199 5.89 4.34 -11.46
C GLY A 199 5.41 5.56 -10.69
N LEU A 200 4.67 5.37 -9.59
CA LEU A 200 4.19 6.43 -8.71
C LEU A 200 5.33 7.20 -8.04
N LEU A 201 6.35 6.51 -7.55
CA LEU A 201 7.54 7.16 -7.00
C LEU A 201 8.27 7.98 -8.06
N GLY A 202 8.40 7.47 -9.30
CA GLY A 202 9.00 8.20 -10.40
C GLY A 202 8.20 9.45 -10.79
N LEU A 203 6.87 9.34 -10.80
CA LEU A 203 5.97 10.46 -11.04
C LEU A 203 6.08 11.53 -9.96
N PHE A 204 6.06 11.12 -8.68
CA PHE A 204 6.24 12.02 -7.54
C PHE A 204 7.53 12.82 -7.68
N LYS A 205 8.68 12.17 -7.88
CA LYS A 205 9.97 12.84 -8.05
C LYS A 205 9.95 13.84 -9.22
N THR A 206 9.30 13.49 -10.33
CA THR A 206 9.19 14.38 -11.48
C THR A 206 8.39 15.65 -11.19
N ILE A 207 7.36 15.54 -10.33
CA ILE A 207 6.51 16.70 -9.95
C ILE A 207 7.21 17.55 -8.90
N ASP A 208 7.84 16.92 -7.92
CA ASP A 208 8.46 17.57 -6.76
C ASP A 208 9.75 18.31 -7.14
N ASP A 209 10.49 17.81 -8.13
CA ASP A 209 11.73 18.45 -8.65
C ASP A 209 11.46 19.68 -9.55
N ASN A 210 10.19 20.02 -9.89
CA ASN A 210 9.82 21.17 -10.75
C ASN A 210 9.25 22.35 -9.96
#